data_1b3e62d3ea6ca242fce278444669f8d8
#
_entry.id   1b3e62d3ea6ca242fce278444669f8d8
#
_cell.length_a   1.000
_cell.length_b   1.000
_cell.length_c   1.000
_cell.angle_alpha   90.00
_cell.angle_beta   90.00
_cell.angle_gamma   90.00
#
_symmetry.space_group_name_H-M   'P 1'
#
loop_
_entity.id
_entity.type
_entity.pdbx_description
1 polymer ?
#
loop_
_entity_poly.entity_id
_entity_poly.type
_entity_poly.pdbx_seq_one_letter_code
_entity_poly.pdbx_strand_id
1 'polypeptide(L)'
;ALEFRSGNPRPAGTPDDILAQGMKFYSELSPETKEFFETMLRDELLDVLSTEGKQAGGYCTSIMDYPVPFIFANFNGTQHDVEVVTHEAGHAFEAWTNRKRIPIDYIWPSMEACEVHSMSMEFFAEPWADGFFGPDAKKFLYSHLSGALTFIPYGTMVDHFQHIVYEKPEMTPAERHAVWKELL
;
A
#
# COMPACT_ATOMS: atom_id res chain seq x y z
N ALA A 1 3.35 14.83 8.18
CA ALA A 1 4.20 13.67 8.46
C ALA A 1 4.81 13.83 9.84
N LEU A 2 4.76 12.77 10.67
CA LEU A 2 5.44 12.75 11.95
C LEU A 2 6.94 12.61 11.69
N GLU A 3 7.69 13.65 12.00
CA GLU A 3 9.15 13.61 11.83
C GLU A 3 9.81 13.41 13.20
N PHE A 4 10.66 12.40 13.27
CA PHE A 4 11.49 12.19 14.44
C PHE A 4 12.71 13.13 14.40
N ARG A 5 13.09 13.69 15.55
CA ARG A 5 14.31 14.52 15.64
C ARG A 5 15.59 13.79 15.17
N SER A 6 15.62 12.48 15.31
CA SER A 6 16.70 11.59 14.84
C SER A 6 16.53 11.09 13.41
N GLY A 7 15.61 11.67 12.64
CA GLY A 7 15.22 11.21 11.30
C GLY A 7 14.14 10.13 11.34
N ASN A 8 13.42 10.02 10.23
CA ASN A 8 12.36 9.03 10.03
C ASN A 8 12.96 7.61 9.89
N PRO A 9 12.18 6.54 10.17
CA PRO A 9 12.68 5.18 10.02
C PRO A 9 13.05 4.91 8.54
N ARG A 10 14.11 4.12 8.36
CA ARG A 10 14.58 3.70 7.06
C ARG A 10 14.68 2.19 7.00
N PRO A 11 14.37 1.58 5.84
CA PRO A 11 14.60 0.15 5.64
C PRO A 11 16.06 -0.21 5.90
N ALA A 12 16.28 -1.41 6.42
CA ALA A 12 17.61 -2.00 6.56
C ALA A 12 18.00 -2.71 5.26
N GLY A 13 19.14 -2.34 4.69
CA GLY A 13 19.67 -3.00 3.52
C GLY A 13 19.25 -2.40 2.18
N THR A 14 19.38 -3.19 1.14
CA THR A 14 19.11 -2.88 -0.25
C THR A 14 17.65 -3.22 -0.65
N PRO A 15 17.17 -2.82 -1.83
CA PRO A 15 15.89 -3.30 -2.35
C PRO A 15 15.73 -4.83 -2.34
N ASP A 16 16.80 -5.56 -2.68
CA ASP A 16 16.80 -7.03 -2.67
C ASP A 16 16.66 -7.58 -1.24
N ASP A 17 17.27 -6.93 -0.24
CA ASP A 17 17.10 -7.30 1.17
C ASP A 17 15.65 -7.08 1.64
N ILE A 18 15.00 -6.00 1.20
CA ILE A 18 13.57 -5.74 1.48
C ILE A 18 12.70 -6.82 0.88
N LEU A 19 12.92 -7.20 -0.38
CA LEU A 19 12.17 -8.28 -1.04
C LEU A 19 12.42 -9.64 -0.39
N ALA A 20 13.66 -9.93 0.01
CA ALA A 20 14.00 -11.16 0.73
C ALA A 20 13.32 -11.22 2.11
N GLN A 21 13.25 -10.08 2.82
CA GLN A 21 12.53 -9.99 4.08
C GLN A 21 11.01 -10.14 3.87
N GLY A 22 10.46 -9.58 2.78
CA GLY A 22 9.09 -9.82 2.34
C GLY A 22 8.82 -11.30 2.11
N MET A 23 9.70 -12.00 1.40
CA MET A 23 9.59 -13.45 1.18
C MET A 23 9.56 -14.23 2.49
N LYS A 24 10.40 -13.85 3.46
CA LYS A 24 10.38 -14.45 4.80
C LYS A 24 9.03 -14.22 5.49
N PHE A 25 8.56 -12.98 5.52
CA PHE A 25 7.26 -12.62 6.11
C PHE A 25 6.12 -13.45 5.52
N TYR A 26 5.96 -13.44 4.19
CA TYR A 26 4.88 -14.18 3.51
C TYR A 26 5.01 -15.70 3.68
N SER A 27 6.22 -16.23 3.79
CA SER A 27 6.44 -17.66 4.05
C SER A 27 6.06 -18.09 5.45
N GLU A 28 6.23 -17.21 6.44
CA GLU A 28 5.93 -17.50 7.84
C GLU A 28 4.47 -17.17 8.18
N LEU A 29 3.79 -16.32 7.38
CA LEU A 29 2.40 -15.95 7.59
C LEU A 29 1.42 -17.08 7.26
N SER A 30 1.49 -17.66 6.05
CA SER A 30 0.70 -18.84 5.67
C SER A 30 1.27 -19.55 4.43
N PRO A 31 0.88 -20.82 4.18
CA PRO A 31 1.24 -21.50 2.93
C PRO A 31 0.74 -20.78 1.67
N GLU A 32 -0.44 -20.18 1.71
CA GLU A 32 -1.05 -19.48 0.59
C GLU A 32 -0.31 -18.19 0.25
N THR A 33 0.05 -17.41 1.26
CA THR A 33 0.84 -16.18 1.08
C THR A 33 2.26 -16.48 0.63
N LYS A 34 2.82 -17.61 1.08
CA LYS A 34 4.11 -18.11 0.59
C LYS A 34 4.07 -18.39 -0.90
N GLU A 35 3.13 -19.25 -1.36
CA GLU A 35 2.97 -19.60 -2.77
C GLU A 35 2.80 -18.35 -3.65
N PHE A 36 1.96 -17.44 -3.18
CA PHE A 36 1.72 -16.16 -3.85
C PHE A 36 3.02 -15.37 -4.03
N PHE A 37 3.74 -15.06 -2.95
CA PHE A 37 4.90 -14.19 -3.03
C PHE A 37 6.11 -14.85 -3.70
N GLU A 38 6.28 -16.17 -3.56
CA GLU A 38 7.24 -16.95 -4.37
C GLU A 38 6.95 -16.80 -5.87
N THR A 39 5.69 -16.83 -6.27
CA THR A 39 5.30 -16.65 -7.67
C THR A 39 5.59 -15.22 -8.13
N MET A 40 5.26 -14.21 -7.32
CA MET A 40 5.55 -12.81 -7.64
C MET A 40 7.05 -12.58 -7.93
N LEU A 41 7.92 -13.15 -7.11
CA LEU A 41 9.36 -13.03 -7.28
C LEU A 41 9.90 -13.86 -8.46
N ARG A 42 9.48 -15.12 -8.56
CA ARG A 42 9.94 -16.05 -9.61
C ARG A 42 9.59 -15.57 -11.02
N ASP A 43 8.37 -15.07 -11.18
CA ASP A 43 7.83 -14.66 -12.47
C ASP A 43 8.04 -13.16 -12.77
N GLU A 44 8.87 -12.48 -11.94
CA GLU A 44 9.25 -11.07 -12.08
C GLU A 44 8.03 -10.12 -12.16
N LEU A 45 7.03 -10.35 -11.31
CA LEU A 45 5.77 -9.58 -11.28
C LEU A 45 5.84 -8.31 -10.41
N LEU A 46 7.06 -7.88 -10.04
CA LEU A 46 7.32 -6.65 -9.29
C LEU A 46 8.35 -5.79 -10.02
N ASP A 47 7.95 -4.63 -10.50
CA ASP A 47 8.85 -3.59 -10.98
C ASP A 47 8.95 -2.47 -9.93
N VAL A 48 9.87 -2.63 -8.98
CA VAL A 48 9.96 -1.76 -7.80
C VAL A 48 11.11 -0.74 -7.85
N LEU A 49 12.09 -0.91 -8.74
CA LEU A 49 13.25 -0.02 -8.78
C LEU A 49 12.94 1.30 -9.47
N SER A 50 13.40 2.41 -8.89
CA SER A 50 13.37 3.72 -9.53
C SER A 50 14.39 3.78 -10.66
N THR A 51 13.96 4.24 -11.83
CA THR A 51 14.82 4.46 -13.00
C THR A 51 14.52 5.81 -13.65
N GLU A 52 15.48 6.37 -14.39
CA GLU A 52 15.27 7.62 -15.13
C GLU A 52 14.13 7.47 -16.15
N GLY A 53 13.20 8.43 -16.15
CA GLY A 53 12.03 8.43 -17.03
C GLY A 53 10.86 7.55 -16.57
N LYS A 54 11.02 6.77 -15.50
CA LYS A 54 9.92 5.97 -14.92
C LYS A 54 8.88 6.89 -14.26
N GLN A 55 7.60 6.62 -14.50
CA GLN A 55 6.51 7.38 -13.88
C GLN A 55 6.55 7.24 -12.36
N ALA A 56 6.36 8.35 -11.64
CA ALA A 56 6.28 8.34 -10.19
C ALA A 56 5.01 7.65 -9.68
N GLY A 57 5.05 7.16 -8.44
CA GLY A 57 3.95 6.48 -7.76
C GLY A 57 4.16 4.98 -7.65
N GLY A 58 3.14 4.30 -7.14
CA GLY A 58 3.06 2.85 -7.01
C GLY A 58 1.61 2.41 -7.17
N TYR A 59 1.40 1.19 -7.64
CA TYR A 59 0.08 0.57 -7.75
C TYR A 59 0.19 -0.93 -7.94
N CYS A 60 -0.87 -1.64 -7.58
CA CYS A 60 -1.10 -3.01 -8.00
C CYS A 60 -2.15 -3.05 -9.11
N THR A 61 -1.96 -3.90 -10.10
CA THR A 61 -2.91 -4.12 -11.20
C THR A 61 -2.92 -5.57 -11.63
N SER A 62 -3.90 -5.94 -12.47
CA SER A 62 -3.96 -7.26 -13.11
C SER A 62 -4.29 -7.09 -14.59
N ILE A 63 -3.64 -7.89 -15.42
CA ILE A 63 -3.97 -8.02 -16.83
C ILE A 63 -4.88 -9.24 -16.97
N MET A 64 -6.11 -9.06 -17.44
CA MET A 64 -7.16 -10.08 -17.37
C MET A 64 -6.85 -11.38 -18.12
N ASP A 65 -6.08 -11.30 -19.20
CA ASP A 65 -5.62 -12.48 -19.95
C ASP A 65 -4.51 -13.27 -19.24
N TYR A 66 -3.90 -12.65 -18.22
CA TYR A 66 -2.86 -13.27 -17.38
C TYR A 66 -3.39 -13.30 -15.95
N PRO A 67 -3.71 -14.48 -15.39
CA PRO A 67 -4.32 -14.60 -14.06
C PRO A 67 -3.29 -14.38 -12.94
N VAL A 68 -2.55 -13.29 -13.01
CA VAL A 68 -1.55 -12.86 -12.02
C VAL A 68 -1.62 -11.35 -11.82
N PRO A 69 -1.43 -10.86 -10.58
CA PRO A 69 -1.26 -9.43 -10.32
C PRO A 69 0.15 -8.97 -10.69
N PHE A 70 0.32 -7.66 -10.85
CA PHE A 70 1.59 -7.00 -11.08
C PHE A 70 1.71 -5.77 -10.17
N ILE A 71 2.87 -5.56 -9.57
CA ILE A 71 3.17 -4.41 -8.72
C ILE A 71 4.17 -3.51 -9.42
N PHE A 72 3.81 -2.23 -9.56
CA PHE A 72 4.67 -1.16 -10.02
C PHE A 72 4.96 -0.22 -8.85
N ALA A 73 6.22 0.15 -8.65
CA ALA A 73 6.63 1.06 -7.58
C ALA A 73 7.95 1.77 -7.91
N ASN A 74 8.40 2.63 -7.00
CA ASN A 74 9.64 3.39 -7.11
C ASN A 74 10.34 3.43 -5.75
N PHE A 75 11.15 2.43 -5.45
CA PHE A 75 11.93 2.39 -4.21
C PHE A 75 12.91 3.56 -4.14
N ASN A 76 12.98 4.21 -2.99
CA ASN A 76 13.76 5.42 -2.78
C ASN A 76 14.51 5.46 -1.43
N GLY A 77 14.57 4.35 -0.70
CA GLY A 77 15.25 4.23 0.60
C GLY A 77 14.46 4.82 1.77
N THR A 78 13.15 4.96 1.64
CA THR A 78 12.27 5.39 2.73
C THR A 78 11.42 4.23 3.25
N GLN A 79 10.73 4.42 4.38
CA GLN A 79 9.80 3.43 4.92
C GLN A 79 8.74 2.98 3.88
N HIS A 80 8.42 3.85 2.91
CA HIS A 80 7.47 3.57 1.85
C HIS A 80 7.86 2.35 1.00
N ASP A 81 9.14 2.05 0.86
CA ASP A 81 9.59 0.86 0.13
C ASP A 81 9.09 -0.44 0.80
N VAL A 82 9.04 -0.46 2.14
CA VAL A 82 8.46 -1.59 2.89
C VAL A 82 6.93 -1.57 2.82
N GLU A 83 6.31 -0.39 2.90
CA GLU A 83 4.86 -0.24 2.73
C GLU A 83 4.40 -0.76 1.36
N VAL A 84 5.18 -0.57 0.28
CA VAL A 84 4.90 -1.19 -1.03
C VAL A 84 4.89 -2.73 -0.92
N VAL A 85 5.87 -3.34 -0.25
CA VAL A 85 5.96 -4.80 -0.11
C VAL A 85 4.82 -5.38 0.74
N THR A 86 4.22 -4.59 1.61
CA THR A 86 3.10 -5.02 2.46
C THR A 86 1.76 -4.58 1.91
N HIS A 87 1.58 -3.32 1.57
CA HIS A 87 0.34 -2.74 1.07
C HIS A 87 -0.01 -3.21 -0.35
N GLU A 88 0.86 -2.92 -1.33
CA GLU A 88 0.60 -3.32 -2.72
C GLU A 88 0.55 -4.85 -2.88
N ALA A 89 1.36 -5.58 -2.11
CA ALA A 89 1.26 -7.03 -2.09
C ALA A 89 0.00 -7.53 -1.36
N GLY A 90 -0.61 -6.73 -0.49
CA GLY A 90 -1.94 -7.00 0.04
C GLY A 90 -3.00 -6.96 -1.05
N HIS A 91 -3.01 -5.93 -1.90
CA HIS A 91 -3.85 -5.87 -3.10
C HIS A 91 -3.56 -7.04 -4.05
N ALA A 92 -2.28 -7.31 -4.30
CA ALA A 92 -1.87 -8.38 -5.18
C ALA A 92 -2.32 -9.76 -4.65
N PHE A 93 -2.27 -10.01 -3.36
CA PHE A 93 -2.74 -11.25 -2.74
C PHE A 93 -4.27 -11.41 -2.86
N GLU A 94 -5.02 -10.34 -2.72
CA GLU A 94 -6.47 -10.33 -2.96
C GLU A 94 -6.77 -10.71 -4.41
N ALA A 95 -6.17 -10.02 -5.39
CA ALA A 95 -6.32 -10.30 -6.81
C ALA A 95 -5.87 -11.73 -7.17
N TRP A 96 -4.75 -12.20 -6.59
CA TRP A 96 -4.27 -13.59 -6.73
C TRP A 96 -5.30 -14.60 -6.24
N THR A 97 -5.91 -14.36 -5.10
CA THR A 97 -6.91 -15.26 -4.51
C THR A 97 -8.17 -15.32 -5.36
N ASN A 98 -8.58 -14.19 -5.95
CA ASN A 98 -9.78 -14.07 -6.78
C ASN A 98 -9.56 -14.32 -8.28
N ARG A 99 -8.32 -14.51 -8.73
CA ARG A 99 -7.92 -14.57 -10.15
C ARG A 99 -8.69 -15.55 -11.05
N LYS A 100 -9.40 -16.51 -10.45
CA LYS A 100 -10.20 -17.52 -11.16
C LYS A 100 -11.71 -17.30 -11.02
N ARG A 101 -12.14 -16.17 -10.44
CA ARG A 101 -13.57 -15.87 -10.28
C ARG A 101 -14.21 -15.49 -11.61
N ILE A 102 -15.46 -15.91 -11.77
CA ILE A 102 -16.31 -15.57 -12.91
C ILE A 102 -17.65 -15.10 -12.32
N PRO A 103 -18.20 -13.96 -12.74
CA PRO A 103 -17.67 -13.01 -13.73
C PRO A 103 -16.47 -12.20 -13.22
N ILE A 104 -15.73 -11.62 -14.15
CA ILE A 104 -14.48 -10.89 -13.94
C ILE A 104 -14.63 -9.69 -12.99
N ASP A 105 -15.82 -9.10 -12.95
CA ASP A 105 -16.18 -7.98 -12.06
C ASP A 105 -16.03 -8.32 -10.56
N TYR A 106 -15.91 -9.60 -10.22
CA TYR A 106 -15.71 -10.07 -8.83
C TYR A 106 -14.25 -10.33 -8.46
N ILE A 107 -13.30 -10.00 -9.33
CA ILE A 107 -11.86 -10.10 -9.01
C ILE A 107 -11.46 -9.01 -8.03
N TRP A 108 -11.96 -7.79 -8.21
CA TRP A 108 -11.68 -6.65 -7.35
C TRP A 108 -12.85 -6.36 -6.40
N PRO A 109 -12.58 -5.95 -5.17
CA PRO A 109 -13.62 -5.53 -4.24
C PRO A 109 -14.21 -4.16 -4.64
N SER A 110 -15.28 -3.74 -3.95
CA SER A 110 -15.79 -2.38 -4.11
C SER A 110 -14.81 -1.33 -3.57
N MET A 111 -14.95 -0.08 -4.00
CA MET A 111 -14.08 1.01 -3.57
C MET A 111 -14.06 1.19 -2.04
N GLU A 112 -15.18 0.92 -1.36
CA GLU A 112 -15.30 1.01 0.10
C GLU A 112 -14.52 -0.07 0.84
N ALA A 113 -14.19 -1.18 0.17
CA ALA A 113 -13.50 -2.32 0.77
C ALA A 113 -12.09 -2.53 0.23
N CYS A 114 -11.66 -1.74 -0.78
CA CYS A 114 -10.41 -2.00 -1.50
C CYS A 114 -9.15 -1.89 -0.63
N GLU A 115 -9.19 -1.13 0.47
CA GLU A 115 -8.05 -0.96 1.37
C GLU A 115 -8.10 -1.86 2.62
N VAL A 116 -9.15 -2.68 2.79
CA VAL A 116 -9.26 -3.57 3.96
C VAL A 116 -8.14 -4.58 3.97
N HIS A 117 -7.89 -5.24 2.84
CA HIS A 117 -6.86 -6.28 2.74
C HIS A 117 -5.44 -5.71 2.66
N SER A 118 -5.23 -4.58 1.97
CA SER A 118 -3.93 -3.94 1.85
C SER A 118 -3.44 -3.38 3.18
N MET A 119 -4.25 -2.57 3.86
CA MET A 119 -3.92 -2.03 5.18
C MET A 119 -3.82 -3.13 6.25
N SER A 120 -4.65 -4.18 6.19
CA SER A 120 -4.53 -5.32 7.09
C SER A 120 -3.19 -6.04 6.93
N MET A 121 -2.70 -6.18 5.69
CA MET A 121 -1.41 -6.82 5.42
C MET A 121 -0.24 -6.04 6.01
N GLU A 122 -0.31 -4.70 6.02
CA GLU A 122 0.67 -3.85 6.69
C GLU A 122 0.75 -4.18 8.19
N PHE A 123 -0.41 -4.28 8.88
CA PHE A 123 -0.46 -4.63 10.30
C PHE A 123 -0.03 -6.08 10.57
N PHE A 124 -0.36 -7.02 9.69
CA PHE A 124 0.13 -8.40 9.81
C PHE A 124 1.64 -8.51 9.70
N ALA A 125 2.30 -7.57 9.01
CA ALA A 125 3.76 -7.53 8.88
C ALA A 125 4.49 -6.96 10.11
N GLU A 126 3.80 -6.30 11.05
CA GLU A 126 4.42 -5.68 12.22
C GLU A 126 5.33 -6.60 13.06
N PRO A 127 5.01 -7.90 13.28
CA PRO A 127 5.92 -8.80 13.98
C PRO A 127 7.28 -9.01 13.29
N TRP A 128 7.39 -8.70 12.01
CA TRP A 128 8.63 -8.78 11.22
C TRP A 128 9.33 -7.42 11.06
N ALA A 129 8.86 -6.36 11.72
CA ALA A 129 9.42 -5.02 11.60
C ALA A 129 10.93 -4.95 11.88
N ASP A 130 11.44 -5.75 12.81
CA ASP A 130 12.89 -5.83 13.10
C ASP A 130 13.69 -6.29 11.87
N GLY A 131 13.16 -7.18 11.07
CA GLY A 131 13.80 -7.64 9.84
C GLY A 131 13.81 -6.58 8.73
N PHE A 132 12.76 -5.78 8.62
CA PHE A 132 12.66 -4.72 7.63
C PHE A 132 13.44 -3.46 8.01
N PHE A 133 13.45 -3.08 9.30
CA PHE A 133 13.94 -1.78 9.76
C PHE A 133 15.12 -1.86 10.74
N GLY A 134 15.49 -3.04 11.21
CA GLY A 134 16.57 -3.20 12.21
C GLY A 134 16.36 -2.28 13.42
N PRO A 135 17.34 -1.42 13.75
CA PRO A 135 17.25 -0.55 14.93
C PRO A 135 16.11 0.49 14.86
N ASP A 136 15.57 0.78 13.68
CA ASP A 136 14.48 1.73 13.47
C ASP A 136 13.09 1.09 13.56
N ALA A 137 12.96 -0.22 13.81
CA ALA A 137 11.70 -0.93 13.86
C ALA A 137 10.68 -0.29 14.82
N LYS A 138 11.09 0.11 16.02
CA LYS A 138 10.19 0.78 16.98
C LYS A 138 9.69 2.14 16.49
N LYS A 139 10.53 2.88 15.76
CA LYS A 139 10.11 4.14 15.13
C LYS A 139 9.08 3.88 14.04
N PHE A 140 9.32 2.86 13.22
CA PHE A 140 8.37 2.46 12.18
C PHE A 140 7.02 2.09 12.79
N LEU A 141 6.95 1.19 13.76
CA LEU A 141 5.71 0.79 14.41
C LEU A 141 4.93 1.99 14.99
N TYR A 142 5.63 2.92 15.64
CA TYR A 142 5.02 4.15 16.15
C TYR A 142 4.50 5.04 15.01
N SER A 143 5.28 5.23 13.96
CA SER A 143 4.92 6.04 12.79
C SER A 143 3.72 5.46 12.05
N HIS A 144 3.72 4.15 11.83
CA HIS A 144 2.68 3.42 11.13
C HIS A 144 1.32 3.52 11.86
N LEU A 145 1.29 3.15 13.14
CA LEU A 145 0.06 3.26 13.95
C LEU A 145 -0.42 4.73 14.07
N SER A 146 0.50 5.67 14.28
CA SER A 146 0.15 7.10 14.34
C SER A 146 -0.42 7.59 13.01
N GLY A 147 0.16 7.15 11.89
CA GLY A 147 -0.33 7.43 10.53
C GLY A 147 -1.76 6.94 10.33
N ALA A 148 -2.03 5.67 10.69
CA ALA A 148 -3.36 5.08 10.59
C ALA A 148 -4.41 5.85 11.41
N LEU A 149 -4.07 6.23 12.66
CA LEU A 149 -4.99 6.98 13.52
C LEU A 149 -5.22 8.42 13.01
N THR A 150 -4.20 9.09 12.52
CA THR A 150 -4.32 10.47 12.01
C THR A 150 -4.97 10.53 10.64
N PHE A 151 -4.97 9.43 9.89
CA PHE A 151 -5.69 9.34 8.62
C PHE A 151 -7.22 9.40 8.80
N ILE A 152 -7.77 8.85 9.90
CA ILE A 152 -9.22 8.79 10.12
C ILE A 152 -9.92 10.15 9.99
N PRO A 153 -9.51 11.22 10.72
CA PRO A 153 -10.15 12.53 10.56
C PRO A 153 -9.95 13.10 9.15
N TYR A 154 -8.79 12.90 8.53
CA TYR A 154 -8.53 13.36 7.17
C TYR A 154 -9.41 12.62 6.14
N GLY A 155 -9.48 11.30 6.21
CA GLY A 155 -10.32 10.49 5.32
C GLY A 155 -11.81 10.85 5.45
N THR A 156 -12.29 11.02 6.69
CA THR A 156 -13.66 11.46 6.97
C THR A 156 -13.95 12.86 6.39
N MET A 157 -12.99 13.76 6.47
CA MET A 157 -13.11 15.10 5.88
C MET A 157 -13.19 15.04 4.34
N VAL A 158 -12.38 14.20 3.71
CA VAL A 158 -12.41 13.98 2.25
C VAL A 158 -13.78 13.43 1.82
N ASP A 159 -14.30 12.45 2.52
CA ASP A 159 -15.62 11.88 2.26
C ASP A 159 -16.73 12.93 2.41
N HIS A 160 -16.73 13.70 3.49
CA HIS A 160 -17.69 14.79 3.71
C HIS A 160 -17.62 15.86 2.59
N PHE A 161 -16.40 16.22 2.16
CA PHE A 161 -16.21 17.13 1.04
C PHE A 161 -16.83 16.59 -0.25
N GLN A 162 -16.65 15.31 -0.53
CA GLN A 162 -17.25 14.66 -1.72
C GLN A 162 -18.77 14.73 -1.66
N HIS A 163 -19.40 14.43 -0.52
CA HIS A 163 -20.85 14.56 -0.36
C HIS A 163 -21.35 15.96 -0.72
N ILE A 164 -20.70 17.02 -0.19
CA ILE A 164 -21.08 18.40 -0.47
C ILE A 164 -20.97 18.73 -1.96
N VAL A 165 -19.88 18.31 -2.60
CA VAL A 165 -19.64 18.60 -4.02
C VAL A 165 -20.59 17.82 -4.93
N TYR A 166 -20.93 16.57 -4.59
CA TYR A 166 -21.88 15.77 -5.37
C TYR A 166 -23.33 16.27 -5.20
N GLU A 167 -23.70 16.79 -4.02
CA GLU A 167 -25.00 17.42 -3.79
C GLU A 167 -25.14 18.76 -4.55
N LYS A 168 -24.01 19.46 -4.82
CA LYS A 168 -23.98 20.77 -5.48
C LYS A 168 -22.97 20.76 -6.62
N PRO A 169 -23.21 20.01 -7.71
CA PRO A 169 -22.25 19.81 -8.80
C PRO A 169 -21.92 21.11 -9.56
N GLU A 170 -22.79 22.13 -9.48
CA GLU A 170 -22.62 23.45 -10.11
C GLU A 170 -21.64 24.36 -9.35
N MET A 171 -21.13 23.96 -8.19
CA MET A 171 -20.15 24.75 -7.44
C MET A 171 -18.93 25.09 -8.30
N THR A 172 -18.56 26.36 -8.28
CA THR A 172 -17.33 26.84 -8.89
C THR A 172 -16.09 26.31 -8.15
N PRO A 173 -14.90 26.29 -8.78
CA PRO A 173 -13.67 25.92 -8.09
C PRO A 173 -13.39 26.75 -6.82
N ALA A 174 -13.72 28.04 -6.83
CA ALA A 174 -13.54 28.91 -5.68
C ALA A 174 -14.43 28.52 -4.49
N GLU A 175 -15.70 28.18 -4.76
CA GLU A 175 -16.62 27.70 -3.73
C GLU A 175 -16.17 26.34 -3.16
N ARG A 176 -15.70 25.42 -4.01
CA ARG A 176 -15.13 24.14 -3.55
C ARG A 176 -13.90 24.35 -2.66
N HIS A 177 -13.02 25.27 -3.02
CA HIS A 177 -11.87 25.65 -2.18
C HIS A 177 -12.30 26.26 -0.84
N ALA A 178 -13.35 27.06 -0.81
CA ALA A 178 -13.89 27.62 0.42
C ALA A 178 -14.43 26.54 1.36
N VAL A 179 -15.21 25.59 0.83
CA VAL A 179 -15.71 24.44 1.59
C VAL A 179 -14.57 23.58 2.12
N TRP A 180 -13.57 23.27 1.29
CA TRP A 180 -12.41 22.51 1.74
C TRP A 180 -11.68 23.18 2.91
N LYS A 181 -11.52 24.51 2.83
CA LYS A 181 -10.88 25.31 3.89
C LYS A 181 -11.72 25.36 5.18
N GLU A 182 -13.03 25.26 5.09
CA GLU A 182 -13.92 25.23 6.25
C GLU A 182 -13.88 23.88 6.98
N LEU A 183 -13.64 22.80 6.23
CA LEU A 183 -13.54 21.44 6.78
C LEU A 183 -12.18 21.15 7.44
N LEU A 184 -11.11 21.89 7.09
CA LEU A 184 -9.77 21.80 7.69
C LEU A 184 -9.72 22.38 9.10
#